data_3d47860b9949a3c7f87896d287630140
#
_entry.id   3d47860b9949a3c7f87896d287630140
#
_cell.length_a   1.000
_cell.length_b   1.000
_cell.length_c   1.000
_cell.angle_alpha   90.00
_cell.angle_beta   90.00
_cell.angle_gamma   90.00
#
_symmetry.space_group_name_H-M   'P 1'
#
loop_
_entity.id
_entity.type
_entity.pdbx_description
1 polymer ?
#
loop_
_entity_poly.entity_id
_entity_poly.type
_entity_poly.pdbx_seq_one_letter_code
_entity_poly.pdbx_strand_id
1 'polypeptide(L)'
;MRATLVILHRWFGLFIALFLLFAGLTGALIAWDHELDEWLNPHLFKASSSGPVQHPLALANQLEAGDPRIRVSYLPLHQEPGHSLGLQVQPRPDAHGKWPALEFDQLALDPVSGAVLGQRLWGAISLSRENLMPFLYKLHYS
;
A
#
# COMPACT_ATOMS: atom_id res chain seq x y z
N MET A 1 -31.07 -3.34 -40.93
CA MET A 1 -31.26 -3.62 -39.49
C MET A 1 -30.49 -4.82 -38.97
N ARG A 2 -30.62 -6.06 -39.54
CA ARG A 2 -29.89 -7.24 -39.03
C ARG A 2 -28.35 -7.09 -39.06
N ALA A 3 -27.79 -6.59 -40.15
CA ALA A 3 -26.36 -6.36 -40.29
C ALA A 3 -25.82 -5.34 -39.26
N THR A 4 -26.56 -4.26 -39.02
CA THR A 4 -26.19 -3.25 -38.03
C THR A 4 -26.15 -3.83 -36.61
N LEU A 5 -27.16 -4.64 -36.25
CA LEU A 5 -27.20 -5.32 -34.95
C LEU A 5 -26.05 -6.30 -34.77
N VAL A 6 -25.68 -7.04 -35.79
CA VAL A 6 -24.51 -7.95 -35.74
C VAL A 6 -23.22 -7.18 -35.54
N ILE A 7 -23.03 -6.05 -36.23
CA ILE A 7 -21.85 -5.20 -36.08
C ILE A 7 -21.79 -4.63 -34.66
N LEU A 8 -22.88 -4.06 -34.16
CA LEU A 8 -22.96 -3.53 -32.80
C LEU A 8 -22.64 -4.61 -31.75
N HIS A 9 -23.31 -5.77 -31.87
CA HIS A 9 -23.06 -6.89 -30.95
C HIS A 9 -21.58 -7.32 -30.93
N ARG A 10 -20.96 -7.39 -32.12
CA ARG A 10 -19.55 -7.75 -32.24
C ARG A 10 -18.64 -6.75 -31.52
N TRP A 11 -18.83 -5.45 -31.75
CA TRP A 11 -17.97 -4.43 -31.14
C TRP A 11 -18.21 -4.30 -29.63
N PHE A 12 -19.47 -4.33 -29.17
CA PHE A 12 -19.76 -4.36 -27.73
C PHE A 12 -19.23 -5.62 -27.08
N GLY A 13 -19.36 -6.78 -27.71
CA GLY A 13 -18.79 -8.02 -27.20
C GLY A 13 -17.28 -7.98 -27.09
N LEU A 14 -16.58 -7.42 -28.08
CA LEU A 14 -15.11 -7.24 -28.02
C LEU A 14 -14.70 -6.26 -26.92
N PHE A 15 -15.43 -5.16 -26.74
CA PHE A 15 -15.16 -4.20 -25.67
C PHE A 15 -15.33 -4.83 -24.29
N ILE A 16 -16.44 -5.55 -24.07
CA ILE A 16 -16.70 -6.26 -22.81
C ILE A 16 -15.65 -7.35 -22.57
N ALA A 17 -15.28 -8.11 -23.60
CA ALA A 17 -14.26 -9.15 -23.48
C ALA A 17 -12.90 -8.56 -23.09
N LEU A 18 -12.51 -7.42 -23.67
CA LEU A 18 -11.29 -6.71 -23.31
C LEU A 18 -11.32 -6.22 -21.86
N PHE A 19 -12.43 -5.62 -21.45
CA PHE A 19 -12.62 -5.18 -20.07
C PHE A 19 -12.51 -6.36 -19.08
N LEU A 20 -13.19 -7.47 -19.36
CA LEU A 20 -13.15 -8.67 -18.53
C LEU A 20 -11.75 -9.29 -18.48
N LEU A 21 -11.00 -9.23 -19.59
CA LEU A 21 -9.61 -9.68 -19.63
C LEU A 21 -8.73 -8.85 -18.67
N PHE A 22 -8.82 -7.51 -18.74
CA PHE A 22 -8.06 -6.65 -17.84
C PHE A 22 -8.48 -6.83 -16.38
N ALA A 23 -9.77 -6.87 -16.09
CA ALA A 23 -10.28 -7.11 -14.75
C ALA A 23 -9.82 -8.47 -14.20
N GLY A 24 -9.85 -9.51 -15.02
CA GLY A 24 -9.38 -10.85 -14.64
C GLY A 24 -7.88 -10.89 -14.38
N LEU A 25 -7.06 -10.26 -15.22
CA LEU A 25 -5.61 -10.20 -15.04
C LEU A 25 -5.23 -9.42 -13.78
N THR A 26 -5.81 -8.23 -13.58
CA THR A 26 -5.53 -7.42 -12.39
C THR A 26 -6.01 -8.11 -11.12
N GLY A 27 -7.20 -8.74 -11.15
CA GLY A 27 -7.71 -9.53 -10.03
C GLY A 27 -6.83 -10.73 -9.69
N ALA A 28 -6.30 -11.44 -10.70
CA ALA A 28 -5.36 -12.53 -10.47
C ALA A 28 -4.05 -12.05 -9.82
N LEU A 29 -3.52 -10.89 -10.23
CA LEU A 29 -2.33 -10.29 -9.60
C LEU A 29 -2.59 -9.89 -8.15
N ILE A 30 -3.75 -9.30 -7.87
CA ILE A 30 -4.14 -8.87 -6.52
C ILE A 30 -4.39 -10.06 -5.59
N ALA A 31 -4.80 -11.21 -6.11
CA ALA A 31 -4.94 -12.41 -5.29
C ALA A 31 -3.62 -12.87 -4.65
N TRP A 32 -2.48 -12.39 -5.18
CA TRP A 32 -1.12 -12.66 -4.70
C TRP A 32 -0.40 -11.36 -4.31
N ASP A 33 -1.15 -10.31 -3.93
CA ASP A 33 -0.60 -8.98 -3.70
C ASP A 33 0.48 -8.98 -2.61
N HIS A 34 0.24 -9.67 -1.50
CA HIS A 34 1.16 -9.75 -0.38
C HIS A 34 2.49 -10.40 -0.77
N GLU A 35 2.43 -11.59 -1.39
CA GLU A 35 3.60 -12.35 -1.80
C GLU A 35 4.40 -11.62 -2.88
N LEU A 36 3.69 -11.02 -3.83
CA LEU A 36 4.32 -10.25 -4.89
C LEU A 36 4.95 -8.96 -4.37
N ASP A 37 4.27 -8.24 -3.46
CA ASP A 37 4.79 -7.02 -2.86
C ASP A 37 5.99 -7.31 -1.96
N GLU A 38 5.95 -8.37 -1.15
CA GLU A 38 7.09 -8.81 -0.34
C GLU A 38 8.29 -9.21 -1.21
N TRP A 39 8.05 -9.94 -2.31
CA TRP A 39 9.11 -10.31 -3.25
C TRP A 39 9.73 -9.10 -3.95
N LEU A 40 8.90 -8.13 -4.34
CA LEU A 40 9.36 -6.90 -4.97
C LEU A 40 10.06 -5.97 -3.96
N ASN A 41 9.54 -5.86 -2.75
CA ASN A 41 9.93 -4.87 -1.75
C ASN A 41 10.29 -5.52 -0.40
N PRO A 42 11.26 -6.45 -0.32
CA PRO A 42 11.55 -7.16 0.91
C PRO A 42 11.92 -6.24 2.09
N HIS A 43 12.44 -5.04 1.81
CA HIS A 43 12.76 -4.05 2.84
C HIS A 43 11.52 -3.46 3.54
N LEU A 44 10.34 -3.50 2.91
CA LEU A 44 9.08 -3.08 3.52
C LEU A 44 8.45 -4.17 4.40
N PHE A 45 8.87 -5.44 4.23
CA PHE A 45 8.23 -6.58 4.89
C PHE A 45 9.14 -7.29 5.90
N LYS A 46 10.46 -7.21 5.74
CA LYS A 46 11.41 -7.94 6.60
C LYS A 46 12.07 -7.04 7.61
N ALA A 47 12.14 -7.50 8.87
CA ALA A 47 12.94 -6.85 9.89
C ALA A 47 14.41 -6.86 9.52
N SER A 48 15.12 -5.78 9.82
CA SER A 48 16.56 -5.66 9.56
C SER A 48 17.40 -6.02 10.77
N SER A 49 16.82 -6.01 11.98
CA SER A 49 17.49 -6.27 13.24
C SER A 49 17.04 -7.57 13.88
N SER A 50 17.90 -8.16 14.69
CA SER A 50 17.60 -9.34 15.50
C SER A 50 17.60 -8.96 16.98
N GLY A 51 16.61 -9.44 17.74
CA GLY A 51 16.52 -9.15 19.17
C GLY A 51 15.09 -9.11 19.69
N PRO A 52 14.89 -8.68 20.93
CA PRO A 52 13.58 -8.52 21.51
C PRO A 52 12.81 -7.39 20.79
N VAL A 53 11.62 -7.71 20.33
CA VAL A 53 10.73 -6.75 19.66
C VAL A 53 10.14 -5.78 20.69
N GLN A 54 10.03 -4.51 20.30
CA GLN A 54 9.36 -3.50 21.11
C GLN A 54 7.83 -3.62 20.95
N HIS A 55 7.11 -3.14 21.95
CA HIS A 55 5.65 -3.11 21.85
C HIS A 55 5.19 -2.15 20.72
N PRO A 56 4.26 -2.54 19.84
CA PRO A 56 3.85 -1.72 18.69
C PRO A 56 3.43 -0.29 19.07
N LEU A 57 2.70 -0.11 20.18
CA LEU A 57 2.32 1.23 20.66
C LEU A 57 3.52 2.08 21.09
N ALA A 58 4.58 1.48 21.62
CA ALA A 58 5.80 2.21 21.96
C ALA A 58 6.48 2.73 20.69
N LEU A 59 6.56 1.90 19.65
CA LEU A 59 7.10 2.29 18.35
C LEU A 59 6.27 3.39 17.69
N ALA A 60 4.94 3.30 17.75
CA ALA A 60 4.05 4.35 17.25
C ALA A 60 4.27 5.69 17.97
N ASN A 61 4.38 5.67 19.31
CA ASN A 61 4.65 6.86 20.10
C ASN A 61 6.03 7.47 19.77
N GLN A 62 7.06 6.64 19.58
CA GLN A 62 8.40 7.11 19.18
C GLN A 62 8.36 7.77 17.80
N LEU A 63 7.65 7.16 16.84
CA LEU A 63 7.49 7.70 15.50
C LEU A 63 6.78 9.07 15.53
N GLU A 64 5.67 9.19 16.24
CA GLU A 64 4.94 10.46 16.38
C GLU A 64 5.73 11.55 17.13
N ALA A 65 6.56 11.16 18.09
CA ALA A 65 7.46 12.08 18.78
C ALA A 65 8.58 12.58 17.85
N GLY A 66 9.05 11.73 16.93
CA GLY A 66 10.09 12.06 15.95
C GLY A 66 9.61 12.93 14.80
N ASP A 67 8.35 12.78 14.39
CA ASP A 67 7.72 13.62 13.34
C ASP A 67 6.35 14.14 13.80
N PRO A 68 6.28 15.37 14.31
CA PRO A 68 5.03 15.95 14.80
C PRO A 68 3.97 16.22 13.71
N ARG A 69 4.34 16.10 12.42
CA ARG A 69 3.43 16.29 11.28
C ARG A 69 2.49 15.11 11.06
N ILE A 70 2.80 13.96 11.67
CA ILE A 70 2.06 12.71 11.47
C ILE A 70 1.33 12.26 12.72
N ARG A 71 0.29 11.46 12.49
CA ARG A 71 -0.41 10.67 13.49
C ARG A 71 -0.60 9.27 12.94
N VAL A 72 -0.30 8.26 13.75
CA VAL A 72 -0.56 6.86 13.40
C VAL A 72 -2.07 6.62 13.38
N SER A 73 -2.58 6.19 12.24
CA SER A 73 -4.02 5.95 12.02
C SER A 73 -4.37 4.46 12.03
N TYR A 74 -3.42 3.60 11.71
CA TYR A 74 -3.55 2.15 11.78
C TYR A 74 -2.26 1.51 12.28
N LEU A 75 -2.38 0.56 13.18
CA LEU A 75 -1.26 -0.16 13.78
C LEU A 75 -1.70 -1.60 14.09
N PRO A 76 -1.04 -2.63 13.52
CA PRO A 76 -1.27 -4.02 13.93
C PRO A 76 -0.66 -4.25 15.32
N LEU A 77 -1.43 -4.84 16.21
CA LEU A 77 -0.95 -5.19 17.56
C LEU A 77 -0.27 -6.56 17.60
N HIS A 78 -0.56 -7.41 16.62
CA HIS A 78 0.13 -8.67 16.42
C HIS A 78 1.31 -8.48 15.48
N GLN A 79 2.46 -8.99 15.87
CA GLN A 79 3.70 -8.84 15.13
C GLN A 79 4.23 -10.23 14.77
N GLU A 80 4.46 -10.45 13.49
CA GLU A 80 5.04 -11.71 13.01
C GLU A 80 6.56 -11.69 13.21
N PRO A 81 7.14 -12.80 13.74
CA PRO A 81 8.59 -12.88 13.91
C PRO A 81 9.33 -12.71 12.58
N GLY A 82 10.35 -11.87 12.57
CA GLY A 82 11.16 -11.61 11.38
C GLY A 82 10.56 -10.63 10.37
N HIS A 83 9.32 -10.15 10.60
CA HIS A 83 8.69 -9.15 9.75
C HIS A 83 8.82 -7.74 10.33
N SER A 84 8.78 -6.74 9.45
CA SER A 84 8.68 -5.34 9.82
C SER A 84 7.31 -5.04 10.42
N LEU A 85 7.19 -3.96 11.15
CA LEU A 85 5.92 -3.42 11.61
C LEU A 85 5.38 -2.42 10.57
N GLY A 86 4.43 -2.86 9.75
CA GLY A 86 3.73 -1.99 8.81
C GLY A 86 2.65 -1.17 9.51
N LEU A 87 2.65 0.15 9.33
CA LEU A 87 1.67 1.04 9.91
C LEU A 87 1.20 2.11 8.90
N GLN A 88 0.05 2.71 9.18
CA GLN A 88 -0.45 3.82 8.38
C GLN A 88 -0.44 5.11 9.21
N VAL A 89 -0.16 6.21 8.54
CA VAL A 89 -0.12 7.53 9.13
C VAL A 89 -1.04 8.50 8.36
N GLN A 90 -1.48 9.51 9.08
CA GLN A 90 -2.25 10.64 8.54
C GLN A 90 -1.56 11.95 8.94
N PRO A 91 -1.73 13.02 8.15
CA PRO A 91 -1.23 14.32 8.54
C PRO A 91 -1.89 14.77 9.86
N ARG A 92 -1.13 15.48 10.69
CA ARG A 92 -1.60 16.16 11.89
C ARG A 92 -1.54 17.67 11.63
N PRO A 93 -2.61 18.43 11.87
CA PRO A 93 -2.58 19.87 11.69
C PRO A 93 -1.60 20.51 12.69
N ASP A 94 -0.94 21.56 12.25
CA ASP A 94 -0.05 22.36 13.11
C ASP A 94 -0.86 23.21 14.12
N ALA A 95 -0.15 24.00 14.94
CA ALA A 95 -0.76 24.87 15.95
C ALA A 95 -1.69 25.95 15.36
N HIS A 96 -1.59 26.22 14.05
CA HIS A 96 -2.43 27.15 13.32
C HIS A 96 -3.57 26.48 12.55
N GLY A 97 -3.74 25.15 12.70
CA GLY A 97 -4.76 24.36 12.03
C GLY A 97 -4.44 24.03 10.57
N LYS A 98 -3.22 24.28 10.10
CA LYS A 98 -2.81 23.96 8.73
C LYS A 98 -2.37 22.49 8.64
N TRP A 99 -2.91 21.80 7.65
CA TRP A 99 -2.57 20.39 7.37
C TRP A 99 -1.30 20.33 6.53
N PRO A 100 -0.28 19.59 6.96
CA PRO A 100 0.91 19.35 6.14
C PRO A 100 0.58 18.41 4.98
N ALA A 101 1.22 18.63 3.84
CA ALA A 101 1.25 17.64 2.78
C ALA A 101 2.25 16.54 3.16
N LEU A 102 1.84 15.28 3.10
CA LEU A 102 2.72 14.13 3.29
C LEU A 102 2.96 13.45 1.96
N GLU A 103 4.19 13.01 1.73
CA GLU A 103 4.57 12.23 0.55
C GLU A 103 4.42 10.73 0.78
N PHE A 104 3.96 10.34 1.96
CA PHE A 104 3.74 8.95 2.37
C PHE A 104 2.54 8.86 3.32
N ASP A 105 1.90 7.70 3.33
CA ASP A 105 0.85 7.33 4.27
C ASP A 105 1.06 5.92 4.85
N GLN A 106 2.04 5.17 4.34
CA GLN A 106 2.45 3.88 4.86
C GLN A 106 3.94 3.88 5.20
N LEU A 107 4.27 3.30 6.35
CA LEU A 107 5.62 3.16 6.87
C LEU A 107 5.85 1.71 7.30
N ALA A 108 7.07 1.23 7.07
CA ALA A 108 7.56 -0.03 7.62
C ALA A 108 8.65 0.29 8.65
N LEU A 109 8.46 -0.15 9.90
CA LEU A 109 9.42 0.02 10.98
C LEU A 109 10.13 -1.30 11.29
N ASP A 110 11.39 -1.21 11.63
CA ASP A 110 12.09 -2.32 12.27
C ASP A 110 11.55 -2.51 13.69
N PRO A 111 11.03 -3.69 14.04
CA PRO A 111 10.37 -3.90 15.32
C PRO A 111 11.32 -3.92 16.53
N VAL A 112 12.62 -4.07 16.29
CA VAL A 112 13.65 -4.11 17.34
C VAL A 112 14.21 -2.70 17.58
N SER A 113 14.62 -2.03 16.52
CA SER A 113 15.29 -0.72 16.61
C SER A 113 14.33 0.47 16.52
N GLY A 114 13.15 0.30 15.95
CA GLY A 114 12.21 1.39 15.62
C GLY A 114 12.62 2.20 14.38
N ALA A 115 13.68 1.79 13.68
CA ALA A 115 14.13 2.48 12.47
C ALA A 115 13.08 2.36 11.34
N VAL A 116 12.91 3.43 10.56
CA VAL A 116 12.09 3.40 9.35
C VAL A 116 12.85 2.65 8.27
N LEU A 117 12.32 1.51 7.84
CA LEU A 117 12.87 0.65 6.78
C LEU A 117 12.45 1.12 5.40
N GLY A 118 11.28 1.73 5.31
CA GLY A 118 10.76 2.27 4.08
C GLY A 118 9.43 2.96 4.27
N GLN A 119 9.01 3.67 3.22
CA GLN A 119 7.77 4.44 3.21
C GLN A 119 7.20 4.48 1.80
N ARG A 120 5.88 4.58 1.70
CA ARG A 120 5.21 4.76 0.40
C ARG A 120 3.90 5.53 0.55
N LEU A 121 3.43 6.10 -0.55
CA LEU A 121 2.09 6.68 -0.65
C LEU A 121 1.16 5.66 -1.33
N TRP A 122 0.23 5.09 -0.55
CA TRP A 122 -0.69 4.08 -1.08
C TRP A 122 -1.60 4.65 -2.16
N GLY A 123 -1.70 3.95 -3.26
CA GLY A 123 -2.51 4.36 -4.41
C GLY A 123 -1.95 5.55 -5.22
N ALA A 124 -0.68 5.90 -5.02
CA ALA A 124 0.01 6.80 -5.93
C ALA A 124 0.03 6.20 -7.35
N ILE A 125 -0.21 7.03 -8.36
CA ILE A 125 -0.10 6.62 -9.78
C ILE A 125 1.39 6.58 -10.09
N SER A 126 2.02 5.45 -9.81
CA SER A 126 3.45 5.24 -9.99
C SER A 126 3.73 3.78 -10.34
N LEU A 127 4.64 3.58 -11.29
CA LEU A 127 5.18 2.27 -11.65
C LEU A 127 6.50 1.98 -10.91
N SER A 128 6.82 2.76 -9.87
CA SER A 128 7.94 2.43 -9.00
C SER A 128 7.70 1.09 -8.32
N ARG A 129 8.78 0.40 -7.97
CA ARG A 129 8.72 -0.93 -7.36
C ARG A 129 7.86 -0.93 -6.08
N GLU A 130 7.99 0.11 -5.27
CA GLU A 130 7.27 0.26 -4.00
C GLU A 130 5.77 0.52 -4.19
N ASN A 131 5.38 1.14 -5.30
CA ASN A 131 3.99 1.52 -5.56
C ASN A 131 3.28 0.64 -6.59
N LEU A 132 3.97 -0.34 -7.18
CA LEU A 132 3.40 -1.16 -8.26
C LEU A 132 2.17 -1.93 -7.80
N MET A 133 2.26 -2.66 -6.66
CA MET A 133 1.12 -3.44 -6.15
C MET A 133 -0.03 -2.53 -5.68
N PRO A 134 0.18 -1.47 -4.88
CA PRO A 134 -0.85 -0.48 -4.58
C PRO A 134 -1.50 0.16 -5.81
N PHE A 135 -0.74 0.43 -6.86
CA PHE A 135 -1.27 0.96 -8.12
C PHE A 135 -2.16 -0.04 -8.84
N LEU A 136 -1.73 -1.30 -8.97
CA LEU A 136 -2.54 -2.37 -9.56
C LEU A 136 -3.84 -2.60 -8.78
N TYR A 137 -3.77 -2.55 -7.46
CA TYR A 137 -4.93 -2.65 -6.60
C TYR A 137 -5.93 -1.52 -6.88
N LYS A 138 -5.43 -0.28 -6.94
CA LYS A 138 -6.26 0.89 -7.27
C LYS A 138 -6.87 0.78 -8.67
N LEU A 139 -6.10 0.33 -9.65
CA LEU A 139 -6.58 0.14 -11.03
C LEU A 139 -7.72 -0.88 -11.12
N HIS A 140 -7.71 -1.90 -10.27
CA HIS A 140 -8.72 -2.95 -10.30
C HIS A 140 -10.08 -2.49 -9.75
N TYR A 141 -10.09 -1.64 -8.71
CA TYR A 141 -11.36 -1.23 -8.07
C TYR A 141 -11.82 0.20 -8.41
N SER A 142 -11.07 0.95 -9.24
CA SER A 142 -11.47 2.27 -9.76
C SER A 142 -12.29 2.13 -11.02
#